data_ca8f2f52d4b7a750d24dc02bad2771ec
#
_entry.id   ca8f2f52d4b7a750d24dc02bad2771ec
#
_cell.length_a   1.000
_cell.length_b   1.000
_cell.length_c   1.000
_cell.angle_alpha   90.00
_cell.angle_beta   90.00
_cell.angle_gamma   90.00
#
_symmetry.space_group_name_H-M   'P 1'
#
loop_
_entity.id
_entity.type
_entity.pdbx_description
1 polymer ?
#
loop_
_entity_poly.entity_id
_entity_poly.type
_entity_poly.pdbx_seq_one_letter_code
_entity_poly.pdbx_strand_id
1 'polypeptide(L)'
;MRLLIVAKLEGHISEAAHLAMQRGAKVSQTETVDQALAALRGKQSADLVMIDVGLEISRLIKSLEQERISTTVVACGVGTDAQAAVRAIQAGAKEYVPLPPNAELIAAILE
;
A
#
# COMPACT_ATOMS: atom_id res chain seq x y z
N MET A 1 -5.23 -11.92 -6.92
CA MET A 1 -5.11 -10.88 -5.88
C MET A 1 -5.16 -9.50 -6.51
N ARG A 2 -5.85 -8.57 -5.88
CA ARG A 2 -5.91 -7.18 -6.31
C ARG A 2 -5.12 -6.31 -5.37
N LEU A 3 -4.17 -5.56 -5.91
CA LEU A 3 -3.31 -4.64 -5.17
C LEU A 3 -3.60 -3.20 -5.59
N LEU A 4 -3.90 -2.34 -4.63
CA LEU A 4 -4.02 -0.91 -4.87
C LEU A 4 -2.78 -0.21 -4.32
N ILE A 5 -2.06 0.51 -5.17
CA ILE A 5 -0.91 1.31 -4.75
C ILE A 5 -1.36 2.77 -4.60
N VAL A 6 -1.11 3.34 -3.43
CA VAL A 6 -1.44 4.74 -3.13
C VAL A 6 -0.13 5.50 -3.03
N ALA A 7 0.35 5.95 -4.17
CA ALA A 7 1.61 6.67 -4.32
C ALA A 7 1.76 7.13 -5.76
N LYS A 8 2.69 8.03 -6.01
CA LYS A 8 3.09 8.33 -7.38
C LYS A 8 3.81 7.13 -7.97
N LEU A 9 3.39 6.70 -9.16
CA LEU A 9 3.97 5.52 -9.81
C LEU A 9 5.27 5.90 -10.52
N GLU A 10 6.34 6.04 -9.76
CA GLU A 10 7.66 6.40 -10.27
C GLU A 10 8.74 5.71 -9.45
N GLY A 11 9.94 5.55 -10.05
CA GLY A 11 11.11 5.00 -9.37
C GLY A 11 10.84 3.63 -8.75
N HIS A 12 11.15 3.49 -7.48
CA HIS A 12 11.02 2.22 -6.76
C HIS A 12 9.58 1.75 -6.59
N ILE A 13 8.62 2.67 -6.61
CA ILE A 13 7.20 2.31 -6.57
C ILE A 13 6.82 1.57 -7.85
N SER A 14 7.30 2.04 -9.00
CA SER A 14 7.09 1.35 -10.28
C SER A 14 7.69 -0.05 -10.28
N GLU A 15 8.87 -0.20 -9.69
CA GLU A 15 9.51 -1.52 -9.54
C GLU A 15 8.66 -2.46 -8.70
N ALA A 16 8.13 -1.97 -7.57
CA ALA A 16 7.28 -2.77 -6.70
C ALA A 16 6.01 -3.21 -7.45
N ALA A 17 5.38 -2.30 -8.19
CA ALA A 17 4.21 -2.62 -8.99
C ALA A 17 4.52 -3.72 -10.02
N HIS A 18 5.66 -3.60 -10.70
CA HIS A 18 6.08 -4.57 -11.70
C HIS A 18 6.31 -5.95 -11.09
N LEU A 19 6.99 -6.01 -9.96
CA LEU A 19 7.20 -7.27 -9.24
C LEU A 19 5.89 -7.91 -8.81
N ALA A 20 4.93 -7.12 -8.35
CA ALA A 20 3.62 -7.63 -7.98
C ALA A 20 2.88 -8.20 -9.18
N MET A 21 2.93 -7.52 -10.32
CA MET A 21 2.31 -8.02 -11.56
C MET A 21 2.93 -9.34 -12.01
N GLN A 22 4.23 -9.49 -11.87
CA GLN A 22 4.93 -10.74 -12.19
C GLN A 22 4.46 -11.90 -11.32
N ARG A 23 3.95 -11.61 -10.13
CA ARG A 23 3.39 -12.62 -9.21
C ARG A 23 1.89 -12.83 -9.40
N GLY A 24 1.32 -12.26 -10.46
CA GLY A 24 -0.09 -12.46 -10.80
C GLY A 24 -1.06 -11.47 -10.16
N ALA A 25 -0.57 -10.45 -9.48
CA ALA A 25 -1.44 -9.43 -8.89
C ALA A 25 -2.01 -8.51 -9.98
N LYS A 26 -3.27 -8.12 -9.80
CA LYS A 26 -3.87 -7.06 -10.60
C LYS A 26 -3.63 -5.75 -9.86
N VAL A 27 -2.80 -4.89 -10.46
CA VAL A 27 -2.36 -3.65 -9.81
C VAL A 27 -3.15 -2.47 -10.35
N SER A 28 -3.70 -1.68 -9.44
CA SER A 28 -4.25 -0.36 -9.74
C SER A 28 -3.51 0.68 -8.90
N GLN A 29 -3.63 1.95 -9.26
CA GLN A 29 -2.84 3.00 -8.64
C GLN A 29 -3.66 4.27 -8.48
N THR A 30 -3.51 4.90 -7.33
CA THR A 30 -4.00 6.25 -7.04
C THR A 30 -2.88 7.03 -6.39
N GLU A 31 -2.95 8.36 -6.38
CA GLU A 31 -1.89 9.19 -5.83
C GLU A 31 -2.22 9.76 -4.46
N THR A 32 -3.50 9.79 -4.08
CA THR A 32 -3.93 10.39 -2.81
C THR A 32 -4.81 9.44 -2.02
N VAL A 33 -4.92 9.70 -0.72
CA VAL A 33 -5.84 8.95 0.15
C VAL A 33 -7.29 9.14 -0.30
N ASP A 34 -7.68 10.34 -0.70
CA ASP A 34 -9.04 10.59 -1.18
C ASP A 34 -9.37 9.77 -2.43
N GLN A 35 -8.44 9.69 -3.37
CA GLN A 35 -8.61 8.86 -4.57
C GLN A 35 -8.71 7.38 -4.21
N ALA A 36 -7.88 6.95 -3.26
CA ALA A 36 -7.89 5.56 -2.80
C ALA A 36 -9.24 5.20 -2.16
N LEU A 37 -9.77 6.08 -1.31
CA LEU A 37 -11.06 5.86 -0.67
C LEU A 37 -12.18 5.80 -1.71
N ALA A 38 -12.15 6.69 -2.70
CA ALA A 38 -13.14 6.68 -3.78
C ALA A 38 -13.10 5.35 -4.54
N ALA A 39 -11.92 4.86 -4.86
CA ALA A 39 -11.75 3.59 -5.55
C ALA A 39 -12.26 2.41 -4.71
N LEU A 40 -11.95 2.39 -3.42
CA LEU A 40 -12.34 1.30 -2.52
C LEU A 40 -13.84 1.31 -2.20
N ARG A 41 -14.48 2.49 -2.21
CA ARG A 41 -15.93 2.61 -2.04
C ARG A 41 -16.71 2.13 -3.26
N GLY A 42 -16.07 2.20 -4.42
CA GLY A 42 -16.69 1.80 -5.68
C GLY A 42 -16.55 0.30 -5.91
N LYS A 43 -16.52 -0.08 -7.19
CA LYS A 43 -16.43 -1.50 -7.59
C LYS A 43 -15.01 -2.05 -7.57
N GLN A 44 -14.03 -1.22 -7.29
CA GLN A 44 -12.62 -1.63 -7.27
C GLN A 44 -12.21 -2.03 -5.87
N SER A 45 -12.59 -3.23 -5.48
CA SER A 45 -12.11 -3.79 -4.21
C SER A 45 -10.63 -4.12 -4.33
N ALA A 46 -9.92 -4.09 -3.21
CA ALA A 46 -8.53 -4.49 -3.15
C ALA A 46 -8.32 -5.45 -1.98
N ASP A 47 -7.51 -6.46 -2.21
CA ASP A 47 -7.12 -7.40 -1.15
C ASP A 47 -6.00 -6.81 -0.32
N LEU A 48 -5.17 -5.98 -0.94
CA LEU A 48 -4.01 -5.35 -0.31
C LEU A 48 -3.87 -3.92 -0.81
N VAL A 49 -3.62 -3.00 0.11
CA VAL A 49 -3.30 -1.60 -0.20
C VAL A 49 -1.87 -1.33 0.23
N MET A 50 -1.05 -0.82 -0.69
CA MET A 50 0.30 -0.38 -0.39
C MET A 50 0.34 1.14 -0.49
N ILE A 51 0.61 1.81 0.63
CA ILE A 51 0.57 3.27 0.72
C ILE A 51 1.95 3.83 1.05
N ASP A 52 2.33 4.91 0.35
CA ASP A 52 3.57 5.64 0.65
C ASP A 52 3.52 6.20 2.07
N VAL A 53 4.61 6.00 2.81
CA VAL A 53 4.71 6.43 4.20
C VAL A 53 4.59 7.95 4.36
N GLY A 54 4.81 8.73 3.30
CA GLY A 54 4.62 10.18 3.30
C GLY A 54 3.17 10.64 3.26
N LEU A 55 2.22 9.72 3.06
CA LEU A 55 0.79 10.04 3.01
C LEU A 55 0.13 9.77 4.37
N GLU A 56 -1.15 10.16 4.49
CA GLU A 56 -1.87 10.08 5.77
C GLU A 56 -2.44 8.67 5.97
N ILE A 57 -1.59 7.75 6.39
CA ILE A 57 -1.94 6.34 6.60
C ILE A 57 -3.07 6.21 7.64
N SER A 58 -2.96 6.95 8.74
CA SER A 58 -3.93 6.93 9.81
C SER A 58 -5.33 7.31 9.31
N ARG A 59 -5.42 8.33 8.44
CA ARG A 59 -6.69 8.77 7.87
C ARG A 59 -7.30 7.68 6.99
N LEU A 60 -6.49 7.04 6.17
CA LEU A 60 -6.95 5.94 5.33
C LEU A 60 -7.50 4.80 6.19
N ILE A 61 -6.75 4.36 7.18
CA ILE A 61 -7.14 3.22 8.01
C ILE A 61 -8.40 3.52 8.81
N LYS A 62 -8.50 4.70 9.41
CA LYS A 62 -9.70 5.10 10.15
C LYS A 62 -10.93 5.13 9.27
N SER A 63 -10.79 5.66 8.04
CA SER A 63 -11.90 5.71 7.09
C SER A 63 -12.35 4.30 6.69
N LEU A 64 -11.39 3.41 6.44
CA LEU A 64 -11.71 2.02 6.09
C LEU A 64 -12.47 1.32 7.23
N GLU A 65 -12.04 1.53 8.47
CA GLU A 65 -12.72 0.97 9.64
C GLU A 65 -14.13 1.52 9.79
N GLN A 66 -14.31 2.83 9.66
CA GLN A 66 -15.62 3.48 9.76
C GLN A 66 -16.59 2.99 8.70
N GLU A 67 -16.10 2.73 7.51
CA GLU A 67 -16.90 2.30 6.37
C GLU A 67 -16.97 0.77 6.25
N ARG A 68 -16.34 0.06 7.18
CA ARG A 68 -16.31 -1.41 7.23
C ARG A 68 -15.78 -2.03 5.94
N ILE A 69 -14.78 -1.38 5.35
CA ILE A 69 -14.09 -1.91 4.18
C ILE A 69 -12.93 -2.77 4.67
N SER A 70 -12.99 -4.06 4.37
CA SER A 70 -11.97 -5.02 4.80
C SER A 70 -10.88 -5.13 3.76
N THR A 71 -9.69 -4.62 4.07
CA THR A 71 -8.50 -4.75 3.23
C THR A 71 -7.27 -4.63 4.13
N THR A 72 -6.20 -5.27 3.72
CA THR A 72 -4.93 -5.18 4.45
C THR A 72 -4.14 -3.98 3.93
N VAL A 73 -3.61 -3.17 4.84
CA VAL A 73 -2.82 -1.99 4.48
C VAL A 73 -1.37 -2.20 4.90
N VAL A 74 -0.45 -2.05 3.94
CA VAL A 74 0.99 -2.03 4.21
C VAL A 74 1.55 -0.69 3.77
N ALA A 75 2.58 -0.20 4.46
CA ALA A 75 3.24 1.04 4.10
C ALA A 75 4.52 0.75 3.34
N CYS A 76 4.96 1.69 2.52
CA CYS A 76 6.25 1.58 1.83
C CYS A 76 6.98 2.92 1.88
N GLY A 77 8.30 2.87 1.81
CA GLY A 77 9.12 4.08 1.82
C GLY A 77 10.54 3.81 1.42
N VAL A 78 11.21 4.84 0.91
CA VAL A 78 12.60 4.77 0.48
C VAL A 78 13.52 4.97 1.69
N GLY A 79 14.60 4.17 1.74
CA GLY A 79 15.64 4.33 2.76
C GLY A 79 15.41 3.48 4.00
N THR A 80 16.19 3.77 5.03
CA THR A 80 16.25 2.96 6.25
C THR A 80 15.76 3.73 7.49
N ASP A 81 14.77 4.62 7.30
CA ASP A 81 14.23 5.40 8.41
C ASP A 81 13.34 4.51 9.29
N ALA A 82 13.93 4.01 10.38
CA ALA A 82 13.22 3.16 11.33
C ALA A 82 12.04 3.90 11.99
N GLN A 83 12.15 5.21 12.17
CA GLN A 83 11.06 5.98 12.77
C GLN A 83 9.85 6.05 11.85
N ALA A 84 10.07 6.17 10.53
CA ALA A 84 8.97 6.14 9.57
C ALA A 84 8.24 4.79 9.61
N ALA A 85 8.98 3.70 9.70
CA ALA A 85 8.40 2.37 9.81
C ALA A 85 7.58 2.22 11.10
N VAL A 86 8.10 2.70 12.22
CA VAL A 86 7.40 2.64 13.51
C VAL A 86 6.10 3.45 13.44
N ARG A 87 6.16 4.67 12.89
CA ARG A 87 4.96 5.52 12.77
C ARG A 87 3.90 4.87 11.89
N ALA A 88 4.31 4.21 10.80
CA ALA A 88 3.38 3.52 9.91
C ALA A 88 2.67 2.38 10.63
N ILE A 89 3.42 1.56 11.37
CA ILE A 89 2.85 0.46 12.15
C ILE A 89 1.91 0.99 13.24
N GLN A 90 2.31 2.06 13.94
CA GLN A 90 1.46 2.69 14.96
C GLN A 90 0.19 3.29 14.37
N ALA A 91 0.24 3.75 13.13
CA ALA A 91 -0.94 4.25 12.41
C ALA A 91 -1.89 3.13 11.98
N GLY A 92 -1.47 1.87 12.07
CA GLY A 92 -2.29 0.72 11.77
C GLY A 92 -1.88 -0.10 10.55
N ALA A 93 -0.79 0.26 9.87
CA ALA A 93 -0.26 -0.55 8.79
C ALA A 93 0.22 -1.89 9.32
N LYS A 94 -0.07 -2.95 8.60
CA LYS A 94 0.31 -4.31 9.04
C LYS A 94 1.80 -4.55 8.89
N GLU A 95 2.40 -4.00 7.84
CA GLU A 95 3.82 -4.18 7.55
C GLU A 95 4.39 -2.93 6.91
N TYR A 96 5.71 -2.81 6.91
CA TYR A 96 6.44 -1.77 6.22
C TYR A 96 7.36 -2.39 5.19
N VAL A 97 7.25 -1.93 3.94
CA VAL A 97 8.05 -2.43 2.82
C VAL A 97 9.11 -1.39 2.47
N PRO A 98 10.38 -1.66 2.81
CA PRO A 98 11.44 -0.73 2.42
C PRO A 98 11.70 -0.78 0.91
N LEU A 99 11.96 0.38 0.34
CA LEU A 99 12.31 0.50 -1.08
C LEU A 99 13.79 0.83 -1.21
N PRO A 100 14.50 0.34 -2.21
CA PRO A 100 14.02 -0.41 -3.36
C PRO A 100 13.42 -1.77 -2.98
N PRO A 101 12.42 -2.25 -3.76
CA PRO A 101 11.68 -3.43 -3.40
C PRO A 101 12.54 -4.70 -3.53
N ASN A 102 12.31 -5.62 -2.60
CA ASN A 102 12.89 -6.96 -2.64
C ASN A 102 11.81 -7.91 -3.16
N ALA A 103 12.14 -8.69 -4.19
CA ALA A 103 11.17 -9.58 -4.82
C ALA A 103 10.59 -10.61 -3.85
N GLU A 104 11.40 -11.11 -2.92
CA GLU A 104 10.95 -12.08 -1.92
C GLU A 104 9.96 -11.45 -0.94
N LEU A 105 10.21 -10.20 -0.53
CA LEU A 105 9.32 -9.49 0.36
C LEU A 105 7.99 -9.18 -0.32
N ILE A 106 8.02 -8.73 -1.58
CA ILE A 106 6.81 -8.51 -2.36
C ILE A 106 6.00 -9.82 -2.47
N ALA A 107 6.67 -10.92 -2.76
CA ALA A 107 6.00 -12.22 -2.82
C ALA A 107 5.34 -12.57 -1.49
N ALA A 108 6.02 -12.31 -0.39
CA ALA A 108 5.52 -12.62 0.96
C ALA A 108 4.26 -11.81 1.30
N ILE A 109 4.23 -10.52 0.97
CA ILE A 109 3.06 -9.69 1.30
C ILE A 109 1.85 -9.98 0.41
N LEU A 110 2.08 -10.58 -0.77
CA LEU A 110 0.98 -10.97 -1.68
C LEU A 110 0.33 -12.30 -1.29
N GLU A 111 0.92 -13.02 -0.36
CA GLU A 111 0.36 -14.27 0.12
C GLU A 111 -0.70 -14.04 1.25
#